data_c8d0f101d0ee5b583aedad22e74b768e
#
_entry.id   c8d0f101d0ee5b583aedad22e74b768e
#
_cell.length_a   1.000
_cell.length_b   1.000
_cell.length_c   1.000
_cell.angle_alpha   90.00
_cell.angle_beta   90.00
_cell.angle_gamma   90.00
#
_symmetry.space_group_name_H-M   'P 1'
#
loop_
_entity.id
_entity.type
_entity.pdbx_description
1 polymer ?
#
loop_
_entity_poly.entity_id
_entity_poly.type
_entity_poly.pdbx_seq_one_letter_code
_entity_poly.pdbx_strand_id
1 'polypeptide(L)'
;MKMILPPIRERRAVDRLLSAFFQKYKATDFKKAIAALCRFYHLKNPKVEWFEYIDWGRTAGKTYENGQIYLVHPENWKKGRKYNSERRWISTVYHEMGHYVFWADAENKADIFASRMVRGVNHHR
;
A
#
# COMPACT_ATOMS: atom_id res chain seq x y z
N MET A 1 -17.37 -14.04 2.82
CA MET A 1 -16.34 -13.86 3.82
C MET A 1 -16.32 -12.42 4.33
N LYS A 2 -16.11 -12.29 5.62
CA LYS A 2 -16.08 -10.98 6.20
C LYS A 2 -14.67 -10.44 6.27
N MET A 3 -14.45 -9.28 5.73
CA MET A 3 -13.14 -8.64 5.76
C MET A 3 -13.06 -7.70 6.95
N ILE A 4 -12.11 -7.93 7.83
CA ILE A 4 -11.92 -7.10 9.03
C ILE A 4 -10.80 -6.11 8.76
N LEU A 5 -11.08 -4.83 8.98
CA LEU A 5 -10.10 -3.78 8.76
C LEU A 5 -9.79 -3.06 10.06
N PRO A 6 -8.65 -2.38 10.12
CA PRO A 6 -8.35 -1.55 11.29
C PRO A 6 -9.39 -0.46 11.48
N PRO A 7 -9.60 0.00 12.70
CA PRO A 7 -10.51 1.12 12.95
C PRO A 7 -10.10 2.34 12.15
N ILE A 8 -11.05 3.22 11.90
CA ILE A 8 -10.81 4.41 11.07
C ILE A 8 -9.64 5.26 11.63
N ARG A 9 -9.50 5.33 12.93
CA ARG A 9 -8.41 6.10 13.54
C ARG A 9 -7.05 5.53 13.10
N GLU A 10 -6.92 4.22 13.12
CA GLU A 10 -5.67 3.57 12.71
C GLU A 10 -5.45 3.69 11.22
N ARG A 11 -6.51 3.55 10.43
CA ARG A 11 -6.40 3.73 8.98
C ARG A 11 -5.94 5.13 8.63
N ARG A 12 -6.43 6.14 9.34
CA ARG A 12 -5.98 7.50 9.12
C ARG A 12 -4.52 7.70 9.48
N ALA A 13 -4.07 7.05 10.55
CA ALA A 13 -2.66 7.14 10.95
C ALA A 13 -1.75 6.50 9.89
N VAL A 14 -2.13 5.32 9.38
CA VAL A 14 -1.39 4.67 8.32
C VAL A 14 -1.37 5.55 7.07
N ASP A 15 -2.51 6.11 6.72
CA ASP A 15 -2.62 6.95 5.54
C ASP A 15 -1.71 8.17 5.63
N ARG A 16 -1.65 8.81 6.80
CA ARG A 16 -0.76 9.95 7.00
C ARG A 16 0.70 9.57 6.84
N LEU A 17 1.08 8.39 7.33
CA LEU A 17 2.46 7.93 7.19
C LEU A 17 2.81 7.65 5.72
N LEU A 18 1.89 7.04 4.99
CA LEU A 18 2.11 6.78 3.57
C LEU A 18 2.17 8.08 2.78
N SER A 19 1.31 9.04 3.13
CA SER A 19 1.32 10.34 2.49
C SER A 19 2.64 11.07 2.75
N ALA A 20 3.11 11.04 4.00
CA ALA A 20 4.39 11.64 4.35
C ALA A 20 5.54 11.02 3.58
N PHE A 21 5.52 9.69 3.45
CA PHE A 21 6.55 9.01 2.67
C PHE A 21 6.51 9.41 1.20
N PHE A 22 5.31 9.51 0.64
CA PHE A 22 5.16 9.91 -0.75
C PHE A 22 5.73 11.32 -0.98
N GLN A 23 5.61 12.19 0.00
CA GLN A 23 6.08 13.56 -0.12
C GLN A 23 7.59 13.69 0.10
N LYS A 24 8.12 12.99 1.10
CA LYS A 24 9.49 13.24 1.54
C LYS A 24 10.44 12.04 1.50
N TYR A 25 9.95 10.88 1.14
CA TYR A 25 10.76 9.67 0.97
C TYR A 25 11.47 9.19 2.22
N LYS A 26 10.93 9.49 3.40
CA LYS A 26 11.56 9.08 4.64
C LYS A 26 11.23 7.62 4.92
N ALA A 27 12.21 6.76 4.84
CA ALA A 27 11.99 5.31 4.94
C ALA A 27 11.26 4.90 6.21
N THR A 28 11.51 5.60 7.33
CA THR A 28 10.86 5.25 8.59
C THR A 28 9.35 5.45 8.53
N ASP A 29 8.86 6.42 7.78
CA ASP A 29 7.42 6.63 7.66
C ASP A 29 6.75 5.44 6.98
N PHE A 30 7.35 4.94 5.90
CA PHE A 30 6.81 3.78 5.21
C PHE A 30 6.86 2.55 6.11
N LYS A 31 7.99 2.35 6.78
CA LYS A 31 8.14 1.18 7.67
C LYS A 31 7.12 1.20 8.79
N LYS A 32 6.86 2.36 9.37
CA LYS A 32 5.86 2.48 10.44
C LYS A 32 4.46 2.17 9.93
N ALA A 33 4.15 2.63 8.72
CA ALA A 33 2.83 2.37 8.13
C ALA A 33 2.61 0.87 7.95
N ILE A 34 3.58 0.19 7.35
CA ILE A 34 3.46 -1.24 7.10
C ILE A 34 3.44 -2.02 8.41
N ALA A 35 4.28 -1.62 9.38
CA ALA A 35 4.30 -2.29 10.68
C ALA A 35 2.95 -2.17 11.39
N ALA A 36 2.31 -1.02 11.30
CA ALA A 36 1.00 -0.84 11.95
C ALA A 36 -0.04 -1.76 11.33
N LEU A 37 -0.05 -1.88 10.01
CA LEU A 37 -0.99 -2.79 9.34
C LEU A 37 -0.71 -4.24 9.73
N CYS A 38 0.54 -4.64 9.69
CA CYS A 38 0.90 -6.02 9.98
C CYS A 38 0.64 -6.38 11.43
N ARG A 39 0.82 -5.42 12.33
CA ARG A 39 0.51 -5.65 13.75
C ARG A 39 -0.98 -5.93 13.94
N PHE A 40 -1.82 -5.17 13.24
CA PHE A 40 -3.25 -5.39 13.34
C PHE A 40 -3.64 -6.81 12.90
N TYR A 41 -2.98 -7.32 11.86
CA TYR A 41 -3.29 -8.65 11.32
C TYR A 41 -2.43 -9.76 11.90
N HIS A 42 -1.56 -9.44 12.86
CA HIS A 42 -0.65 -10.41 13.49
C HIS A 42 0.24 -11.10 12.45
N LEU A 43 0.77 -10.32 11.52
CA LEU A 43 1.64 -10.84 10.48
C LEU A 43 3.03 -10.24 10.58
N LYS A 44 4.01 -10.96 10.06
CA LYS A 44 5.34 -10.42 9.91
C LYS A 44 5.32 -9.33 8.86
N ASN A 45 6.21 -8.36 8.99
CA ASN A 45 6.34 -7.34 7.97
C ASN A 45 6.87 -7.99 6.69
N PRO A 46 6.29 -7.66 5.54
CA PRO A 46 6.80 -8.18 4.27
C PRO A 46 8.11 -7.48 3.91
N LYS A 47 8.85 -8.09 3.01
CA LYS A 47 10.04 -7.47 2.46
C LYS A 47 9.62 -6.62 1.29
N VAL A 48 9.84 -5.33 1.35
CA VAL A 48 9.48 -4.43 0.26
C VAL A 48 10.73 -4.05 -0.51
N GLU A 49 10.68 -4.20 -1.83
CA GLU A 49 11.74 -3.74 -2.70
C GLU A 49 11.23 -2.62 -3.59
N TRP A 50 12.04 -1.61 -3.77
CA TRP A 50 11.69 -0.42 -4.53
C TRP A 50 12.23 -0.49 -5.94
N PHE A 51 11.42 -0.12 -6.92
CA PHE A 51 11.77 -0.17 -8.32
C PHE A 51 11.50 1.16 -9.00
N GLU A 52 12.24 1.44 -10.05
CA GLU A 52 11.93 2.59 -10.89
C GLU A 52 10.68 2.29 -11.71
N TYR A 53 10.56 1.05 -12.20
CA TYR A 53 9.39 0.59 -12.91
C TYR A 53 9.34 -0.93 -12.81
N ILE A 54 8.17 -1.48 -13.03
CA ILE A 54 7.96 -2.93 -13.00
C ILE A 54 7.28 -3.31 -14.31
N ASP A 55 7.75 -4.39 -14.93
CA ASP A 55 7.19 -4.90 -16.18
C ASP A 55 7.05 -3.79 -17.23
N TRP A 56 8.14 -3.07 -17.46
CA TRP A 56 8.17 -2.02 -18.46
C TRP A 56 7.10 -0.95 -18.23
N GLY A 57 6.76 -0.70 -16.98
CA GLY A 57 5.79 0.32 -16.63
C GLY A 57 4.35 -0.12 -16.64
N ARG A 58 4.09 -1.40 -16.90
CA ARG A 58 2.71 -1.89 -16.93
C ARG A 58 2.14 -2.18 -15.56
N THR A 59 2.99 -2.48 -14.61
CA THR A 59 2.59 -2.91 -13.28
C THR A 59 3.04 -1.90 -12.24
N ALA A 60 2.16 -1.58 -11.33
CA ALA A 60 2.47 -0.63 -10.26
C ALA A 60 3.07 -1.31 -9.03
N GLY A 61 2.77 -2.56 -8.84
CA GLY A 61 3.30 -3.33 -7.72
C GLY A 61 3.05 -4.81 -7.92
N LYS A 62 3.76 -5.64 -7.17
CA LYS A 62 3.61 -7.09 -7.20
C LYS A 62 3.83 -7.66 -5.82
N THR A 63 3.03 -8.67 -5.46
CA THR A 63 3.18 -9.36 -4.18
C THR A 63 3.41 -10.83 -4.45
N TYR A 64 4.43 -11.38 -3.81
CA TYR A 64 4.77 -12.78 -3.96
C TYR A 64 4.38 -13.58 -2.73
N GLU A 65 4.15 -14.86 -2.95
CA GLU A 65 3.71 -15.76 -1.90
C GLU A 65 4.66 -15.82 -0.71
N ASN A 66 5.94 -15.63 -0.97
CA ASN A 66 6.94 -15.66 0.09
C ASN A 66 7.00 -14.39 0.94
N GLY A 67 6.07 -13.47 0.74
CA GLY A 67 6.04 -12.25 1.54
C GLY A 67 6.86 -11.10 0.98
N GLN A 68 7.28 -11.21 -0.27
CA GLN A 68 8.04 -10.15 -0.91
C GLN A 68 7.09 -9.27 -1.70
N ILE A 69 7.23 -7.96 -1.57
CA ILE A 69 6.39 -7.00 -2.28
C ILE A 69 7.29 -6.05 -3.06
N TYR A 70 6.99 -5.89 -4.34
CA TYR A 70 7.68 -4.94 -5.21
C TYR A 70 6.77 -3.74 -5.39
N LEU A 71 7.33 -2.55 -5.23
CA LEU A 71 6.58 -1.31 -5.42
C LEU A 71 7.43 -0.31 -6.19
N VAL A 72 6.76 0.50 -7.00
CA VAL A 72 7.43 1.61 -7.66
C VAL A 72 7.64 2.71 -6.61
N HIS A 73 8.86 3.21 -6.51
CA HIS A 73 9.18 4.25 -5.53
C HIS A 73 8.45 5.55 -5.87
N PRO A 74 7.97 6.29 -4.87
CA PRO A 74 7.24 7.54 -5.15
C PRO A 74 7.97 8.51 -6.06
N GLU A 75 9.27 8.60 -5.93
CA GLU A 75 10.05 9.48 -6.77
C GLU A 75 9.89 9.14 -8.25
N ASN A 76 9.94 7.86 -8.56
CA ASN A 76 9.77 7.39 -9.94
C ASN A 76 8.31 7.41 -10.36
N TRP A 77 7.41 7.16 -9.43
CA TRP A 77 5.98 7.24 -9.68
C TRP A 77 5.59 8.63 -10.18
N LYS A 78 6.11 9.66 -9.51
CA LYS A 78 5.80 11.04 -9.88
C LYS A 78 6.30 11.42 -11.26
N LYS A 79 7.42 10.84 -11.66
CA LYS A 79 8.02 11.17 -12.95
C LYS A 79 7.44 10.42 -14.11
N GLY A 80 7.14 9.18 -13.92
CA GLY A 80 6.94 8.30 -15.04
C GLY A 80 5.53 7.91 -15.41
N ARG A 81 4.54 8.36 -14.68
CA ARG A 81 3.19 7.85 -14.90
C ARG A 81 2.23 8.95 -15.30
N LYS A 82 1.34 8.57 -16.21
CA LYS A 82 0.30 9.46 -16.67
C LYS A 82 -0.58 9.94 -15.52
N TYR A 83 -0.94 9.03 -14.63
CA TYR A 83 -1.73 9.37 -13.46
C TYR A 83 -0.88 9.14 -12.23
N ASN A 84 -0.09 10.13 -11.90
CA ASN A 84 0.92 9.99 -10.85
C ASN A 84 0.49 10.54 -9.49
N SER A 85 -0.78 10.48 -9.17
CA SER A 85 -1.28 11.05 -7.93
C SER A 85 -0.87 10.24 -6.71
N GLU A 86 -0.76 10.95 -5.59
CA GLU A 86 -0.49 10.35 -4.31
C GLU A 86 -1.57 9.33 -3.94
N ARG A 87 -2.84 9.66 -4.18
CA ARG A 87 -3.92 8.75 -3.83
C ARG A 87 -3.84 7.42 -4.58
N ARG A 88 -3.45 7.46 -5.83
CA ARG A 88 -3.28 6.23 -6.61
C ARG A 88 -2.11 5.40 -6.10
N TRP A 89 -1.02 6.05 -5.71
CA TRP A 89 0.12 5.34 -5.15
C TRP A 89 -0.25 4.67 -3.84
N ILE A 90 -0.93 5.40 -2.95
CA ILE A 90 -1.35 4.85 -1.67
C ILE A 90 -2.31 3.68 -1.88
N SER A 91 -3.24 3.83 -2.82
CA SER A 91 -4.17 2.74 -3.15
C SER A 91 -3.42 1.50 -3.63
N THR A 92 -2.35 1.70 -4.40
CA THR A 92 -1.52 0.59 -4.87
C THR A 92 -0.84 -0.12 -3.70
N VAL A 93 -0.34 0.65 -2.74
CA VAL A 93 0.27 0.05 -1.55
C VAL A 93 -0.76 -0.82 -0.83
N TYR A 94 -1.98 -0.30 -0.64
CA TYR A 94 -3.02 -1.08 0.02
C TYR A 94 -3.41 -2.32 -0.79
N HIS A 95 -3.44 -2.19 -2.12
CA HIS A 95 -3.76 -3.33 -2.97
C HIS A 95 -2.74 -4.45 -2.75
N GLU A 96 -1.45 -4.11 -2.75
CA GLU A 96 -0.41 -5.11 -2.54
C GLU A 96 -0.45 -5.67 -1.12
N MET A 97 -0.73 -4.82 -0.13
CA MET A 97 -0.90 -5.31 1.23
C MET A 97 -2.12 -6.22 1.34
N GLY A 98 -3.16 -5.94 0.57
CA GLY A 98 -4.32 -6.82 0.50
C GLY A 98 -3.97 -8.20 0.00
N HIS A 99 -3.13 -8.29 -1.02
CA HIS A 99 -2.61 -9.58 -1.48
C HIS A 99 -1.87 -10.29 -0.36
N TYR A 100 -1.06 -9.58 0.36
CA TYR A 100 -0.26 -10.16 1.43
C TYR A 100 -1.15 -10.66 2.58
N VAL A 101 -2.13 -9.87 2.95
CA VAL A 101 -2.98 -10.19 4.10
C VAL A 101 -4.01 -11.29 3.75
N PHE A 102 -4.56 -11.25 2.54
CA PHE A 102 -5.62 -12.17 2.14
C PHE A 102 -5.19 -12.98 0.94
N TRP A 103 -4.14 -13.71 1.12
CA TRP A 103 -3.47 -14.37 -0.02
C TRP A 103 -4.36 -15.14 -0.98
N ALA A 104 -5.32 -15.83 -0.46
CA ALA A 104 -6.02 -16.84 -1.24
C ALA A 104 -6.70 -16.40 -2.54
N ASP A 105 -7.41 -15.32 -2.59
CA ASP A 105 -8.16 -14.99 -3.79
C ASP A 105 -7.81 -13.63 -4.26
N ALA A 106 -6.67 -13.56 -4.63
CA ALA A 106 -5.98 -12.39 -4.77
C ALA A 106 -6.63 -11.15 -5.30
N GLU A 107 -6.91 -11.04 -6.58
CA GLU A 107 -7.22 -9.71 -7.14
C GLU A 107 -8.48 -9.06 -6.59
N ASN A 108 -9.57 -9.79 -6.50
CA ASN A 108 -10.80 -9.22 -5.96
C ASN A 108 -10.66 -8.75 -4.53
N LYS A 109 -10.05 -9.59 -3.69
CA LYS A 109 -9.90 -9.22 -2.29
C LYS A 109 -8.95 -8.06 -2.10
N ALA A 110 -7.88 -8.01 -2.89
CA ALA A 110 -6.93 -6.92 -2.82
C ALA A 110 -7.59 -5.60 -3.22
N ASP A 111 -8.39 -5.61 -4.28
CA ASP A 111 -9.11 -4.41 -4.71
C ASP A 111 -10.10 -3.95 -3.66
N ILE A 112 -10.85 -4.88 -3.08
CA ILE A 112 -11.81 -4.55 -2.02
C ILE A 112 -11.09 -3.99 -0.81
N PHE A 113 -9.98 -4.61 -0.43
CA PHE A 113 -9.19 -4.14 0.71
C PHE A 113 -8.73 -2.70 0.48
N ALA A 114 -8.12 -2.43 -0.68
CA ALA A 114 -7.62 -1.10 -0.97
C ALA A 114 -8.76 -0.07 -0.94
N SER A 115 -9.88 -0.40 -1.56
CA SER A 115 -11.04 0.48 -1.59
C SER A 115 -11.55 0.79 -0.17
N ARG A 116 -11.60 -0.23 0.67
CA ARG A 116 -12.12 -0.04 2.03
C ARG A 116 -11.13 0.68 2.94
N MET A 117 -9.83 0.48 2.72
CA MET A 117 -8.82 1.17 3.53
C MET A 117 -8.93 2.69 3.37
N VAL A 118 -9.20 3.16 2.16
CA VAL A 118 -9.27 4.60 1.92
C VAL A 118 -10.63 5.20 2.23
N ARG A 119 -11.65 4.37 2.42
CA ARG A 119 -12.99 4.88 2.65
C ARG A 119 -13.05 5.62 3.98
N GLY A 120 -13.53 6.84 3.95
CA GLY A 120 -13.69 7.67 5.15
C GLY A 120 -12.41 8.26 5.68
N VAL A 121 -11.28 7.95 5.02
CA VAL A 121 -10.02 8.45 5.49
C VAL A 121 -9.74 9.82 4.94
N ASN A 122 -10.39 10.25 3.88
CA ASN A 122 -10.07 11.26 3.20
C ASN A 122 -10.09 12.46 3.60
N HIS A 123 -9.89 13.10 3.31
CA HIS A 123 -9.76 14.04 3.66
C HIS A 123 -9.63 15.01 2.87
N HIS A 124 -9.84 15.72 2.94
CA HIS A 124 -9.80 16.55 2.25
C HIS A 124 -8.93 17.35 2.49
N ARG A 125 -8.55 17.47 2.38
CA ARG A 125 -7.73 18.18 2.55
C ARG A 125 -7.92 19.30 2.24
#